data_48bd138f563cea59e61c7fd00decca88
#
_entry.id   48bd138f563cea59e61c7fd00decca88
#
_cell.length_a   1.000
_cell.length_b   1.000
_cell.length_c   1.000
_cell.angle_alpha   90.00
_cell.angle_beta   90.00
_cell.angle_gamma   90.00
#
_symmetry.space_group_name_H-M   'P 1'
#
loop_
_entity.id
_entity.type
_entity.pdbx_description
1 polymer ?
#
loop_
_entity_poly.entity_id
_entity_poly.type
_entity_poly.pdbx_seq_one_letter_code
_entity_poly.pdbx_strand_id
1 'polypeptide(L)'
;MRKVYITLAAILLCSVVSAQFAGIQRGQKPEPLPEGFKPSSTNTFLARYPAVNAETREAIFKVVAPTAQKVQVDLAGKKYDMTKDTSGVWTCKSDPQVVGFHYYAILIDGVAVMDRNSEAFFGSNWESSGIEIPEGPEGDYYRFNKSIPHGQIRSIHYWSDINGLERHINVYVPAEYEANPNKKYPVLYLVHGWGEDENGWSVQGHMANIMDGLITAGKAEPMIVVMPSGDIKTNSDVREASGNVTEIFAKNLVPYIDKTFRTKTDRENRAMAGLSRGGFQTTMTVFSNMDMFGWMGTFSGFFVRGDAVDAFNGVFKDADAFNSKMNLLFISTGTEERNPKDQVLELKEHGIDNIVFHESQGTAHEWLTWRRALNEFAPLLFK
;
A
#
# COMPACT_ATOMS: atom_id res chain seq x y z
N MET A 1 60.13 -11.29 9.50
CA MET A 1 59.74 -11.04 8.08
C MET A 1 58.32 -11.56 7.71
N ARG A 2 57.77 -12.56 8.38
CA ARG A 2 56.36 -13.04 8.07
C ARG A 2 55.21 -12.09 8.46
N LYS A 3 55.40 -11.20 9.47
CA LYS A 3 54.36 -10.25 9.92
C LYS A 3 54.11 -9.07 8.97
N VAL A 4 55.11 -8.66 8.18
CA VAL A 4 55.00 -7.52 7.26
C VAL A 4 54.16 -7.88 6.01
N TYR A 5 54.22 -9.15 5.56
CA TYR A 5 53.45 -9.56 4.38
C TYR A 5 51.94 -9.69 4.64
N ILE A 6 51.54 -10.04 5.88
CA ILE A 6 50.12 -10.15 6.24
C ILE A 6 49.49 -8.74 6.31
N THR A 7 50.22 -7.75 6.78
CA THR A 7 49.72 -6.38 6.87
C THR A 7 49.59 -5.72 5.47
N LEU A 8 50.51 -6.00 4.57
CA LEU A 8 50.42 -5.51 3.18
C LEU A 8 49.29 -6.20 2.41
N ALA A 9 49.07 -7.52 2.60
CA ALA A 9 47.96 -8.26 1.96
C ALA A 9 46.60 -7.76 2.47
N ALA A 10 46.46 -7.45 3.77
CA ALA A 10 45.25 -6.89 4.33
C ALA A 10 44.92 -5.49 3.81
N ILE A 11 45.97 -4.63 3.63
CA ILE A 11 45.84 -3.30 3.07
C ILE A 11 45.47 -3.37 1.56
N LEU A 12 46.05 -4.33 0.80
CA LEU A 12 45.68 -4.55 -0.59
C LEU A 12 44.26 -5.09 -0.73
N LEU A 13 43.81 -6.05 0.12
CA LEU A 13 42.44 -6.51 0.11
C LEU A 13 41.43 -5.40 0.44
N CYS A 14 41.73 -4.53 1.43
CA CYS A 14 40.86 -3.38 1.72
C CYS A 14 40.79 -2.38 0.55
N SER A 15 41.89 -2.19 -0.18
CA SER A 15 41.88 -1.30 -1.35
C SER A 15 41.14 -1.89 -2.55
N VAL A 16 41.17 -3.20 -2.74
CA VAL A 16 40.44 -3.87 -3.83
C VAL A 16 38.94 -3.90 -3.55
N VAL A 17 38.53 -4.13 -2.30
CA VAL A 17 37.11 -4.05 -1.91
C VAL A 17 36.60 -2.61 -2.00
N SER A 18 37.42 -1.61 -1.68
CA SER A 18 37.05 -0.20 -1.89
C SER A 18 36.93 0.16 -3.38
N ALA A 19 37.65 -0.50 -4.29
CA ALA A 19 37.56 -0.25 -5.73
C ALA A 19 36.25 -0.79 -6.35
N GLN A 20 35.64 -1.84 -5.79
CA GLN A 20 34.33 -2.34 -6.24
C GLN A 20 33.17 -1.41 -5.90
N PHE A 21 33.35 -0.53 -4.92
CA PHE A 21 32.39 0.52 -4.53
C PHE A 21 32.80 1.93 -4.96
N ALA A 22 33.75 2.07 -5.87
CA ALA A 22 34.30 3.34 -6.35
C ALA A 22 33.34 4.18 -7.22
N GLY A 23 32.06 3.85 -7.26
CA GLY A 23 31.02 4.75 -7.78
C GLY A 23 30.62 5.88 -6.81
N ILE A 24 31.06 5.82 -5.56
CA ILE A 24 30.83 6.89 -4.58
C ILE A 24 32.06 7.80 -4.60
N GLN A 25 31.98 8.93 -5.29
CA GLN A 25 33.00 10.01 -5.20
C GLN A 25 32.95 10.60 -3.79
N ARG A 26 33.76 10.05 -2.89
CA ARG A 26 33.98 10.62 -1.55
C ARG A 26 34.69 11.98 -1.69
N GLY A 27 33.98 13.05 -1.31
CA GLY A 27 34.61 14.36 -1.09
C GLY A 27 34.11 15.52 -1.94
N GLN A 28 33.25 15.33 -2.93
CA GLN A 28 32.58 16.48 -3.56
C GLN A 28 31.36 16.88 -2.72
N LYS A 29 31.29 18.17 -2.35
CA LYS A 29 30.02 18.70 -1.80
C LYS A 29 28.94 18.50 -2.85
N PRO A 30 27.81 17.89 -2.51
CA PRO A 30 26.74 17.72 -3.47
C PRO A 30 26.26 19.10 -3.94
N GLU A 31 26.03 19.23 -5.26
CA GLU A 31 25.44 20.42 -5.86
C GLU A 31 24.14 20.80 -5.11
N PRO A 32 23.94 22.08 -4.74
CA PRO A 32 22.72 22.48 -4.06
C PRO A 32 21.48 22.17 -4.93
N LEU A 33 20.40 21.75 -4.30
CA LEU A 33 19.12 21.62 -4.99
C LEU A 33 18.58 23.02 -5.35
N PRO A 34 17.78 23.13 -6.41
CA PRO A 34 17.06 24.37 -6.70
C PRO A 34 16.23 24.83 -5.49
N GLU A 35 16.01 26.15 -5.40
CA GLU A 35 15.22 26.73 -4.32
C GLU A 35 13.83 26.09 -4.20
N GLY A 36 13.41 25.80 -2.98
CA GLY A 36 12.13 25.16 -2.67
C GLY A 36 12.11 23.64 -2.88
N PHE A 37 13.12 23.03 -3.53
CA PHE A 37 13.16 21.59 -3.73
C PHE A 37 13.88 20.86 -2.58
N LYS A 38 13.34 19.71 -2.20
CA LYS A 38 13.91 18.77 -1.21
C LYS A 38 13.93 17.36 -1.80
N PRO A 39 14.88 16.49 -1.38
CA PRO A 39 14.82 15.08 -1.78
C PRO A 39 13.44 14.49 -1.44
N SER A 40 12.91 13.63 -2.32
CA SER A 40 11.70 12.87 -1.99
C SER A 40 11.96 11.98 -0.78
N SER A 41 10.93 11.77 0.06
CA SER A 41 11.01 10.86 1.21
C SER A 41 11.19 9.39 0.82
N THR A 42 10.93 9.06 -0.44
CA THR A 42 11.09 7.73 -1.04
C THR A 42 12.48 7.47 -1.61
N ASN A 43 13.40 8.42 -1.47
CA ASN A 43 14.77 8.27 -1.98
C ASN A 43 15.59 7.31 -1.10
N THR A 44 16.47 6.53 -1.75
CA THR A 44 17.49 5.76 -1.05
C THR A 44 18.45 6.67 -0.30
N PHE A 45 19.18 6.10 0.67
CA PHE A 45 20.12 6.85 1.51
C PHE A 45 21.11 7.69 0.68
N LEU A 46 21.22 8.95 0.99
CA LEU A 46 22.03 9.98 0.31
C LEU A 46 21.58 10.38 -1.10
N ALA A 47 20.57 9.76 -1.68
CA ALA A 47 20.04 10.19 -2.97
C ALA A 47 19.34 11.56 -2.83
N ARG A 48 19.65 12.46 -3.76
CA ARG A 48 19.10 13.82 -3.76
C ARG A 48 17.98 14.00 -4.77
N TYR A 49 17.89 13.10 -5.74
CA TYR A 49 16.85 13.07 -6.78
C TYR A 49 16.16 11.71 -6.77
N PRO A 50 14.86 11.67 -7.13
CA PRO A 50 14.03 12.83 -7.45
C PRO A 50 13.92 13.81 -6.29
N ALA A 51 13.86 15.10 -6.64
CA ALA A 51 13.61 16.17 -5.69
C ALA A 51 12.23 16.79 -5.93
N VAL A 52 11.50 17.10 -4.88
CA VAL A 52 10.12 17.60 -4.94
C VAL A 52 10.02 18.99 -4.32
N ASN A 53 9.15 19.82 -4.88
CA ASN A 53 8.76 21.10 -4.31
C ASN A 53 7.33 20.98 -3.78
N ALA A 54 7.15 21.16 -2.47
CA ALA A 54 5.85 21.00 -1.82
C ALA A 54 4.83 22.09 -2.21
N GLU A 55 5.29 23.29 -2.57
CA GLU A 55 4.41 24.41 -2.95
C GLU A 55 3.93 24.30 -4.40
N THR A 56 4.87 24.06 -5.33
CA THR A 56 4.54 23.93 -6.76
C THR A 56 4.11 22.52 -7.15
N ARG A 57 4.37 21.52 -6.29
CA ARG A 57 4.12 20.08 -6.53
C ARG A 57 4.85 19.52 -7.75
N GLU A 58 5.89 20.19 -8.20
CA GLU A 58 6.77 19.76 -9.28
C GLU A 58 7.85 18.82 -8.73
N ALA A 59 8.32 17.90 -9.58
CA ALA A 59 9.44 17.01 -9.28
C ALA A 59 10.56 17.18 -10.30
N ILE A 60 11.81 17.14 -9.83
CA ILE A 60 13.01 17.13 -10.69
C ILE A 60 13.64 15.75 -10.62
N PHE A 61 13.90 15.16 -11.79
CA PHE A 61 14.58 13.88 -11.93
C PHE A 61 15.97 14.08 -12.54
N LYS A 62 16.93 13.27 -12.11
CA LYS A 62 18.32 13.33 -12.60
C LYS A 62 18.87 11.90 -12.74
N VAL A 63 19.28 11.54 -13.95
CA VAL A 63 19.72 10.18 -14.30
C VAL A 63 21.07 10.24 -15.02
N VAL A 64 22.00 9.36 -14.65
CA VAL A 64 23.30 9.23 -15.32
C VAL A 64 23.20 8.09 -16.34
N ALA A 65 23.16 8.44 -17.62
CA ALA A 65 23.11 7.49 -18.74
C ALA A 65 23.87 8.04 -19.95
N PRO A 66 25.23 8.05 -19.89
CA PRO A 66 26.07 8.77 -20.87
C PRO A 66 25.97 8.20 -22.29
N THR A 67 25.68 6.93 -22.46
CA THR A 67 25.57 6.27 -23.77
C THR A 67 24.17 6.23 -24.35
N ALA A 68 23.14 6.55 -23.55
CA ALA A 68 21.75 6.56 -23.98
C ALA A 68 21.49 7.61 -25.06
N GLN A 69 20.62 7.28 -26.00
CA GLN A 69 20.14 8.16 -27.06
C GLN A 69 18.90 8.96 -26.62
N LYS A 70 18.06 8.35 -25.79
CA LYS A 70 16.83 8.95 -25.27
C LYS A 70 16.58 8.47 -23.84
N VAL A 71 16.28 9.41 -22.93
CA VAL A 71 15.84 9.08 -21.57
C VAL A 71 14.56 9.83 -21.26
N GLN A 72 13.61 9.14 -20.64
CA GLN A 72 12.33 9.69 -20.21
C GLN A 72 12.02 9.25 -18.78
N VAL A 73 11.19 10.00 -18.09
CA VAL A 73 10.52 9.57 -16.86
C VAL A 73 9.06 9.29 -17.21
N ASP A 74 8.57 8.09 -16.91
CA ASP A 74 7.14 7.79 -16.91
C ASP A 74 6.63 7.94 -15.47
N LEU A 75 5.94 9.04 -15.18
CA LEU A 75 5.41 9.39 -13.87
C LEU A 75 3.90 9.32 -13.91
N ALA A 76 3.32 8.36 -13.18
CA ALA A 76 1.88 8.15 -13.14
C ALA A 76 1.22 8.02 -14.54
N GLY A 77 1.94 7.37 -15.48
CA GLY A 77 1.49 7.17 -16.87
C GLY A 77 1.76 8.33 -17.83
N LYS A 78 2.30 9.47 -17.34
CA LYS A 78 2.73 10.58 -18.20
C LYS A 78 4.24 10.55 -18.40
N LYS A 79 4.68 10.62 -19.68
CA LYS A 79 6.11 10.60 -20.04
C LYS A 79 6.66 12.01 -20.17
N TYR A 80 7.82 12.25 -19.52
CA TYR A 80 8.59 13.48 -19.57
C TYR A 80 9.92 13.21 -20.24
N ASP A 81 10.21 13.88 -21.36
CA ASP A 81 11.50 13.80 -22.03
C ASP A 81 12.58 14.48 -21.19
N MET A 82 13.74 13.83 -21.07
CA MET A 82 14.89 14.38 -20.34
C MET A 82 15.89 15.02 -21.29
N THR A 83 16.58 16.06 -20.83
CA THR A 83 17.63 16.74 -21.56
C THR A 83 19.00 16.28 -21.04
N LYS A 84 19.90 15.89 -21.95
CA LYS A 84 21.26 15.42 -21.67
C LYS A 84 22.24 16.61 -21.65
N ASP A 85 23.05 16.66 -20.62
CA ASP A 85 24.19 17.58 -20.55
C ASP A 85 25.47 16.97 -21.18
N THR A 86 26.55 17.76 -21.22
CA THR A 86 27.85 17.35 -21.79
C THR A 86 28.55 16.23 -20.99
N SER A 87 28.16 16.01 -19.73
CA SER A 87 28.71 14.95 -18.87
C SER A 87 27.94 13.63 -18.98
N GLY A 88 26.83 13.60 -19.75
CA GLY A 88 25.97 12.43 -19.90
C GLY A 88 24.92 12.29 -18.81
N VAL A 89 24.66 13.35 -18.08
CA VAL A 89 23.57 13.42 -17.09
C VAL A 89 22.33 13.95 -17.76
N TRP A 90 21.22 13.26 -17.51
CA TRP A 90 19.91 13.59 -18.01
C TRP A 90 19.06 14.21 -16.90
N THR A 91 18.32 15.27 -17.22
CA THR A 91 17.48 15.98 -16.25
C THR A 91 16.14 16.34 -16.89
N CYS A 92 15.05 16.22 -16.13
CA CYS A 92 13.76 16.81 -16.46
C CYS A 92 13.06 17.32 -15.21
N LYS A 93 12.05 18.17 -15.44
CA LYS A 93 11.12 18.65 -14.42
C LYS A 93 9.69 18.26 -14.84
N SER A 94 8.91 17.75 -13.92
CA SER A 94 7.51 17.42 -14.17
C SER A 94 6.63 18.67 -14.14
N ASP A 95 5.41 18.55 -14.66
CA ASP A 95 4.32 19.44 -14.27
C ASP A 95 3.96 19.25 -12.80
N PRO A 96 3.13 20.15 -12.21
CA PRO A 96 2.55 19.94 -10.89
C PRO A 96 1.80 18.60 -10.80
N GLN A 97 2.13 17.79 -9.81
CA GLN A 97 1.53 16.49 -9.57
C GLN A 97 0.42 16.57 -8.52
N VAL A 98 -0.46 15.58 -8.49
CA VAL A 98 -1.35 15.35 -7.35
C VAL A 98 -0.50 15.01 -6.12
N VAL A 99 -0.89 15.44 -4.93
CA VAL A 99 -0.21 15.08 -3.68
C VAL A 99 -0.37 13.58 -3.38
N GLY A 100 0.57 13.02 -2.63
CA GLY A 100 0.59 11.60 -2.27
C GLY A 100 1.63 10.81 -3.04
N PHE A 101 1.51 9.48 -2.96
CA PHE A 101 2.46 8.54 -3.54
C PHE A 101 2.13 8.24 -5.00
N HIS A 102 3.15 8.28 -5.86
CA HIS A 102 3.05 7.90 -7.26
C HIS A 102 4.15 6.94 -7.66
N TYR A 103 3.81 5.92 -8.47
CA TYR A 103 4.81 5.09 -9.14
C TYR A 103 5.42 5.83 -10.31
N TYR A 104 6.71 5.58 -10.57
CA TYR A 104 7.39 6.04 -11.78
C TYR A 104 8.43 5.04 -12.26
N ALA A 105 8.81 5.16 -13.52
CA ALA A 105 9.89 4.42 -14.15
C ALA A 105 10.80 5.35 -14.94
N ILE A 106 12.08 4.97 -15.06
CA ILE A 106 13.00 5.58 -16.01
C ILE A 106 12.96 4.75 -17.30
N LEU A 107 12.77 5.42 -18.43
CA LEU A 107 12.82 4.81 -19.75
C LEU A 107 14.16 5.15 -20.40
N ILE A 108 15.06 4.18 -20.55
CA ILE A 108 16.36 4.34 -21.20
C ILE A 108 16.28 3.63 -22.57
N ASP A 109 16.32 4.41 -23.65
CA ASP A 109 16.18 3.94 -25.03
C ASP A 109 14.93 3.04 -25.22
N GLY A 110 13.84 3.37 -24.50
CA GLY A 110 12.56 2.66 -24.54
C GLY A 110 12.42 1.50 -23.53
N VAL A 111 13.47 1.14 -22.82
CA VAL A 111 13.41 0.09 -21.79
C VAL A 111 13.09 0.72 -20.44
N ALA A 112 12.01 0.24 -19.80
CA ALA A 112 11.64 0.67 -18.45
C ALA A 112 12.56 0.03 -17.40
N VAL A 113 13.12 0.86 -16.52
CA VAL A 113 13.99 0.44 -15.42
C VAL A 113 13.64 1.20 -14.15
N MET A 114 13.97 0.62 -12.99
CA MET A 114 13.92 1.32 -11.72
C MET A 114 14.97 2.44 -11.66
N ASP A 115 14.62 3.53 -11.00
CA ASP A 115 15.59 4.53 -10.57
C ASP A 115 16.36 4.01 -9.34
N ARG A 116 17.66 3.91 -9.45
CA ARG A 116 18.57 3.49 -8.37
C ARG A 116 18.53 4.41 -7.15
N ASN A 117 18.01 5.62 -7.32
CA ASN A 117 17.88 6.61 -6.26
C ASN A 117 16.57 6.48 -5.47
N SER A 118 15.62 5.69 -5.95
CA SER A 118 14.35 5.40 -5.27
C SER A 118 14.45 4.11 -4.46
N GLU A 119 13.78 4.05 -3.33
CA GLU A 119 13.42 2.79 -2.71
C GLU A 119 12.58 1.95 -3.69
N ALA A 120 12.57 0.63 -3.49
CA ALA A 120 11.79 -0.29 -4.31
C ALA A 120 10.39 -0.47 -3.73
N PHE A 121 9.38 -0.34 -4.59
CA PHE A 121 7.97 -0.55 -4.28
C PHE A 121 7.39 -1.59 -5.24
N PHE A 122 6.70 -2.58 -4.72
CA PHE A 122 6.02 -3.51 -5.60
C PHE A 122 4.68 -2.90 -6.06
N GLY A 123 4.52 -2.74 -7.38
CA GLY A 123 3.34 -2.19 -8.01
C GLY A 123 3.31 -2.51 -9.50
N SER A 124 2.13 -2.69 -10.08
CA SER A 124 1.96 -3.09 -11.49
C SER A 124 2.64 -4.42 -11.85
N ASN A 125 2.73 -5.37 -10.90
CA ASN A 125 3.38 -6.69 -10.98
C ASN A 125 4.90 -6.67 -11.14
N TRP A 126 5.57 -5.59 -10.77
CA TRP A 126 7.04 -5.49 -10.80
C TRP A 126 7.56 -4.52 -9.73
N GLU A 127 8.86 -4.56 -9.47
CA GLU A 127 9.53 -3.59 -8.61
C GLU A 127 9.62 -2.25 -9.32
N SER A 128 8.90 -1.26 -8.80
CA SER A 128 8.79 0.10 -9.34
C SER A 128 9.50 1.10 -8.45
N SER A 129 9.90 2.22 -9.03
CA SER A 129 10.29 3.41 -8.26
C SER A 129 9.04 4.13 -7.76
N GLY A 130 9.17 4.82 -6.63
CA GLY A 130 8.09 5.62 -6.05
C GLY A 130 8.55 7.05 -5.73
N ILE A 131 7.61 7.98 -5.79
CA ILE A 131 7.82 9.36 -5.37
C ILE A 131 6.65 9.80 -4.50
N GLU A 132 6.94 10.46 -3.39
CA GLU A 132 5.92 11.09 -2.54
C GLU A 132 5.90 12.58 -2.82
N ILE A 133 4.77 13.10 -3.33
CA ILE A 133 4.51 14.53 -3.44
C ILE A 133 3.89 14.98 -2.12
N PRO A 134 4.55 15.84 -1.35
CA PRO A 134 4.11 16.16 0.01
C PRO A 134 2.72 16.80 0.04
N GLU A 135 1.81 16.23 0.83
CA GLU A 135 0.57 16.88 1.23
C GLU A 135 0.85 17.91 2.33
N GLY A 136 0.00 18.92 2.48
CA GLY A 136 0.06 19.89 3.59
C GLY A 136 -0.20 19.26 4.97
N PRO A 137 -0.64 20.02 5.96
CA PRO A 137 -1.01 19.50 7.28
C PRO A 137 -2.10 18.44 7.23
N GLU A 138 -2.91 18.42 6.18
CA GLU A 138 -3.95 17.41 5.95
C GLU A 138 -3.40 15.99 5.89
N GLY A 139 -2.11 15.84 5.50
CA GLY A 139 -1.41 14.56 5.45
C GLY A 139 -0.78 14.11 6.78
N ASP A 140 -0.94 14.85 7.87
CA ASP A 140 -0.31 14.50 9.15
C ASP A 140 -0.81 13.16 9.71
N TYR A 141 -2.01 12.72 9.34
CA TYR A 141 -2.61 11.47 9.82
C TYR A 141 -1.87 10.21 9.35
N TYR A 142 -1.12 10.26 8.23
CA TYR A 142 -0.34 9.12 7.74
C TYR A 142 1.18 9.29 7.91
N ARG A 143 1.64 10.43 8.45
CA ARG A 143 3.06 10.66 8.71
C ARG A 143 3.50 10.03 10.02
N PHE A 144 4.77 9.64 10.08
CA PHE A 144 5.36 9.16 11.33
C PHE A 144 5.38 10.25 12.39
N ASN A 145 4.75 10.00 13.53
CA ASN A 145 4.71 10.90 14.67
C ASN A 145 5.52 10.32 15.84
N LYS A 146 6.75 10.79 16.05
CA LYS A 146 7.65 10.34 17.12
C LYS A 146 7.11 10.51 18.55
N SER A 147 6.01 11.22 18.75
CA SER A 147 5.46 11.58 20.06
C SER A 147 4.36 10.64 20.54
N ILE A 148 3.99 9.62 19.74
CA ILE A 148 2.98 8.62 20.08
C ILE A 148 3.57 7.22 20.14
N PRO A 149 2.93 6.28 20.85
CA PRO A 149 3.32 4.86 20.81
C PRO A 149 3.10 4.28 19.41
N HIS A 150 3.98 3.35 18.99
CA HIS A 150 3.91 2.68 17.70
C HIS A 150 3.68 1.18 17.84
N GLY A 151 2.79 0.64 17.02
CA GLY A 151 2.62 -0.78 16.83
C GLY A 151 3.79 -1.42 16.08
N GLN A 152 3.68 -2.71 15.83
CA GLN A 152 4.71 -3.50 15.14
C GLN A 152 4.10 -4.19 13.94
N ILE A 153 4.84 -4.23 12.82
CA ILE A 153 4.51 -5.09 11.67
C ILE A 153 5.37 -6.34 11.76
N ARG A 154 4.72 -7.51 11.70
CA ARG A 154 5.34 -8.84 11.73
C ARG A 154 5.16 -9.49 10.38
N SER A 155 6.25 -9.85 9.74
CA SER A 155 6.29 -10.59 8.50
C SER A 155 6.26 -12.08 8.81
N ILE A 156 5.29 -12.80 8.27
CA ILE A 156 5.00 -14.19 8.65
C ILE A 156 4.71 -15.02 7.41
N HIS A 157 5.22 -16.25 7.40
CA HIS A 157 4.89 -17.25 6.42
C HIS A 157 3.96 -18.31 7.02
N TYR A 158 2.97 -18.74 6.24
CA TYR A 158 2.08 -19.84 6.62
C TYR A 158 1.80 -20.75 5.43
N TRP A 159 1.47 -21.99 5.70
CA TRP A 159 1.08 -22.94 4.67
C TRP A 159 -0.41 -22.87 4.40
N SER A 160 -0.80 -22.82 3.13
CA SER A 160 -2.20 -22.93 2.69
C SER A 160 -2.43 -24.30 2.07
N ASP A 161 -3.25 -25.13 2.74
CA ASP A 161 -3.61 -26.46 2.24
C ASP A 161 -4.52 -26.40 1.00
N ILE A 162 -5.21 -25.27 0.78
CA ILE A 162 -6.13 -25.10 -0.35
C ILE A 162 -5.39 -25.00 -1.67
N ASN A 163 -4.29 -24.23 -1.73
CA ASN A 163 -3.51 -24.12 -2.95
C ASN A 163 -2.14 -24.83 -2.89
N GLY A 164 -1.82 -25.51 -1.77
CA GLY A 164 -0.59 -26.28 -1.59
C GLY A 164 0.68 -25.43 -1.66
N LEU A 165 0.63 -24.18 -1.18
CA LEU A 165 1.76 -23.24 -1.24
C LEU A 165 2.00 -22.56 0.09
N GLU A 166 3.26 -22.19 0.31
CA GLU A 166 3.63 -21.20 1.32
C GLU A 166 3.11 -19.82 0.91
N ARG A 167 2.51 -19.13 1.86
CA ARG A 167 1.99 -17.77 1.69
C ARG A 167 2.62 -16.84 2.71
N HIS A 168 2.85 -15.61 2.28
CA HIS A 168 3.38 -14.54 3.09
C HIS A 168 2.27 -13.55 3.48
N ILE A 169 2.33 -13.05 4.72
CA ILE A 169 1.44 -12.02 5.27
C ILE A 169 2.22 -11.04 6.13
N ASN A 170 1.78 -9.80 6.18
CA ASN A 170 2.20 -8.84 7.18
C ASN A 170 1.08 -8.64 8.20
N VAL A 171 1.43 -8.63 9.48
CA VAL A 171 0.47 -8.48 10.59
C VAL A 171 0.91 -7.31 11.46
N TYR A 172 0.08 -6.27 11.51
CA TYR A 172 0.24 -5.18 12.48
C TYR A 172 -0.39 -5.59 13.80
N VAL A 173 0.33 -5.38 14.89
CA VAL A 173 -0.19 -5.46 16.27
C VAL A 173 -0.07 -4.09 16.93
N PRO A 174 -1.09 -3.63 17.70
CA PRO A 174 -1.07 -2.30 18.31
C PRO A 174 0.03 -2.19 19.38
N ALA A 175 0.47 -0.96 19.68
CA ALA A 175 1.59 -0.69 20.58
C ALA A 175 1.46 -1.36 21.95
N GLU A 176 0.24 -1.50 22.44
CA GLU A 176 -0.06 -2.11 23.75
C GLU A 176 -0.05 -3.65 23.72
N TYR A 177 0.09 -4.29 22.53
CA TYR A 177 -0.11 -5.73 22.38
C TYR A 177 0.79 -6.56 23.30
N GLU A 178 2.09 -6.30 23.36
CA GLU A 178 3.01 -7.08 24.21
C GLU A 178 2.83 -6.77 25.69
N ALA A 179 2.46 -5.56 26.05
CA ALA A 179 2.22 -5.16 27.44
C ALA A 179 0.96 -5.82 28.06
N ASN A 180 0.05 -6.33 27.22
CA ASN A 180 -1.23 -6.91 27.66
C ASN A 180 -1.38 -8.36 27.19
N PRO A 181 -0.64 -9.34 27.77
CA PRO A 181 -0.58 -10.72 27.27
C PRO A 181 -1.92 -11.49 27.32
N ASN A 182 -2.86 -11.05 28.14
CA ASN A 182 -4.18 -11.68 28.29
C ASN A 182 -5.29 -10.98 27.49
N LYS A 183 -5.02 -9.80 26.91
CA LYS A 183 -6.01 -9.05 26.11
C LYS A 183 -6.14 -9.66 24.72
N LYS A 184 -7.39 -9.84 24.28
CA LYS A 184 -7.73 -10.22 22.92
C LYS A 184 -8.20 -9.01 22.12
N TYR A 185 -7.91 -9.01 20.83
CA TYR A 185 -8.13 -7.87 19.94
C TYR A 185 -9.06 -8.25 18.79
N PRO A 186 -9.91 -7.33 18.33
CA PRO A 186 -10.60 -7.49 17.07
C PRO A 186 -9.60 -7.49 15.92
N VAL A 187 -10.03 -7.99 14.75
CA VAL A 187 -9.14 -8.19 13.58
C VAL A 187 -9.72 -7.54 12.34
N LEU A 188 -8.93 -6.70 11.68
CA LEU A 188 -9.15 -6.20 10.33
C LEU A 188 -8.24 -6.93 9.35
N TYR A 189 -8.81 -7.60 8.33
CA TYR A 189 -8.09 -8.12 7.17
C TYR A 189 -8.11 -7.04 6.09
N LEU A 190 -6.94 -6.61 5.61
CA LEU A 190 -6.78 -5.45 4.72
C LEU A 190 -6.03 -5.85 3.44
N VAL A 191 -6.74 -5.96 2.32
CA VAL A 191 -6.25 -6.54 1.07
C VAL A 191 -5.78 -5.47 0.09
N HIS A 192 -4.62 -5.70 -0.54
CA HIS A 192 -4.02 -4.82 -1.56
C HIS A 192 -4.71 -4.93 -2.93
N GLY A 193 -4.36 -4.07 -3.88
CA GLY A 193 -4.92 -4.00 -5.22
C GLY A 193 -4.27 -4.94 -6.24
N TRP A 194 -4.62 -4.74 -7.51
CA TRP A 194 -4.00 -5.47 -8.61
C TRP A 194 -2.56 -5.03 -8.81
N GLY A 195 -1.66 -6.01 -8.97
CA GLY A 195 -0.26 -5.75 -9.25
C GLY A 195 0.56 -5.27 -8.04
N GLU A 196 -0.02 -5.29 -6.85
CA GLU A 196 0.65 -5.02 -5.58
C GLU A 196 0.81 -6.32 -4.78
N ASP A 197 1.34 -6.24 -3.57
CA ASP A 197 1.54 -7.36 -2.66
C ASP A 197 1.15 -7.01 -1.21
N GLU A 198 1.40 -7.92 -0.30
CA GLU A 198 1.13 -7.77 1.13
C GLU A 198 1.91 -6.63 1.81
N ASN A 199 2.90 -6.03 1.13
CA ASN A 199 3.65 -4.88 1.64
C ASN A 199 2.97 -3.55 1.33
N GLY A 200 2.09 -3.49 0.31
CA GLY A 200 1.50 -2.25 -0.19
C GLY A 200 0.88 -1.39 0.90
N TRP A 201 0.03 -1.97 1.76
CA TRP A 201 -0.60 -1.23 2.85
C TRP A 201 0.39 -0.75 3.92
N SER A 202 1.44 -1.53 4.22
CA SER A 202 2.44 -1.14 5.21
C SER A 202 3.41 -0.09 4.69
N VAL A 203 3.73 -0.11 3.40
CA VAL A 203 4.72 0.78 2.78
C VAL A 203 4.03 1.97 2.11
N GLN A 204 3.39 1.77 0.96
CA GLN A 204 2.72 2.86 0.23
C GLN A 204 1.49 3.40 0.98
N GLY A 205 0.76 2.53 1.68
CA GLY A 205 -0.44 2.86 2.44
C GLY A 205 -0.21 3.58 3.76
N HIS A 206 1.02 3.52 4.32
CA HIS A 206 1.32 4.05 5.66
C HIS A 206 0.35 3.59 6.76
N MET A 207 -0.23 2.40 6.60
CA MET A 207 -1.30 1.88 7.47
C MET A 207 -0.92 1.93 8.96
N ALA A 208 0.31 1.57 9.32
CA ALA A 208 0.73 1.58 10.73
C ALA A 208 0.67 2.98 11.34
N ASN A 209 1.13 4.02 10.63
CA ASN A 209 1.06 5.41 11.11
C ASN A 209 -0.39 5.88 11.27
N ILE A 210 -1.28 5.52 10.34
CA ILE A 210 -2.72 5.83 10.41
C ILE A 210 -3.33 5.17 11.64
N MET A 211 -3.09 3.88 11.84
CA MET A 211 -3.65 3.14 12.97
C MET A 211 -3.10 3.62 14.31
N ASP A 212 -1.78 3.85 14.42
CA ASP A 212 -1.15 4.38 15.65
C ASP A 212 -1.74 5.74 16.03
N GLY A 213 -1.93 6.62 15.05
CA GLY A 213 -2.56 7.92 15.26
C GLY A 213 -4.00 7.82 15.74
N LEU A 214 -4.82 7.01 15.06
CA LEU A 214 -6.23 6.83 15.41
C LEU A 214 -6.42 6.14 16.77
N ILE A 215 -5.65 5.10 17.07
CA ILE A 215 -5.71 4.39 18.36
C ILE A 215 -5.26 5.31 19.49
N THR A 216 -4.15 6.03 19.33
CA THR A 216 -3.66 6.96 20.35
C THR A 216 -4.63 8.11 20.63
N ALA A 217 -5.33 8.58 19.59
CA ALA A 217 -6.36 9.60 19.71
C ALA A 217 -7.70 9.07 20.30
N GLY A 218 -7.80 7.76 20.58
CA GLY A 218 -9.05 7.12 21.03
C GLY A 218 -10.16 7.12 19.98
N LYS A 219 -9.81 7.31 18.70
CA LYS A 219 -10.76 7.32 17.58
C LYS A 219 -11.06 5.92 17.04
N ALA A 220 -10.08 5.02 17.07
CA ALA A 220 -10.24 3.62 16.69
C ALA A 220 -9.92 2.68 17.86
N GLU A 221 -10.63 1.54 17.90
CA GLU A 221 -10.31 0.46 18.83
C GLU A 221 -8.91 -0.11 18.52
N PRO A 222 -8.10 -0.43 19.55
CA PRO A 222 -6.88 -1.20 19.34
C PRO A 222 -7.20 -2.54 18.69
N MET A 223 -6.67 -2.78 17.48
CA MET A 223 -6.96 -3.97 16.67
C MET A 223 -5.69 -4.54 16.04
N ILE A 224 -5.76 -5.80 15.65
CA ILE A 224 -4.79 -6.45 14.78
C ILE A 224 -5.19 -6.14 13.34
N VAL A 225 -4.22 -5.77 12.47
CA VAL A 225 -4.47 -5.62 11.04
C VAL A 225 -3.64 -6.65 10.28
N VAL A 226 -4.32 -7.51 9.53
CA VAL A 226 -3.71 -8.57 8.73
C VAL A 226 -3.70 -8.14 7.27
N MET A 227 -2.54 -8.05 6.67
CA MET A 227 -2.34 -7.68 5.27
C MET A 227 -1.89 -8.93 4.49
N PRO A 228 -2.82 -9.68 3.90
CA PRO A 228 -2.49 -10.87 3.13
C PRO A 228 -2.14 -10.51 1.69
N SER A 229 -1.41 -11.39 1.00
CA SER A 229 -1.37 -11.37 -0.45
C SER A 229 -2.72 -11.81 -1.03
N GLY A 230 -3.33 -10.96 -1.85
CA GLY A 230 -4.51 -11.27 -2.67
C GLY A 230 -4.17 -12.05 -3.94
N ASP A 231 -2.88 -12.28 -4.22
CA ASP A 231 -2.43 -13.05 -5.36
C ASP A 231 -2.38 -14.54 -5.03
N ILE A 232 -2.77 -15.35 -6.02
CA ILE A 232 -2.64 -16.79 -5.96
C ILE A 232 -1.58 -17.18 -6.99
N LYS A 233 -0.39 -17.52 -6.52
CA LYS A 233 0.59 -18.22 -7.34
C LYS A 233 0.10 -19.64 -7.49
N THR A 234 -0.39 -20.03 -8.66
CA THR A 234 -0.73 -21.41 -9.00
C THR A 234 0.22 -21.90 -10.08
N ASN A 235 0.46 -23.20 -10.12
CA ASN A 235 1.16 -23.84 -11.26
C ASN A 235 0.24 -23.95 -12.49
N SER A 236 -0.99 -23.48 -12.43
CA SER A 236 -2.00 -23.47 -13.47
C SER A 236 -2.50 -22.03 -13.72
N ASP A 237 -3.04 -21.81 -14.90
CA ASP A 237 -3.42 -20.51 -15.46
C ASP A 237 -4.07 -19.53 -14.47
N VAL A 238 -3.59 -18.30 -14.47
CA VAL A 238 -3.92 -17.19 -13.56
C VAL A 238 -5.42 -16.85 -13.50
N ARG A 239 -6.24 -17.30 -14.45
CA ARG A 239 -7.68 -16.99 -14.52
C ARG A 239 -8.56 -17.81 -13.57
N GLU A 240 -8.15 -19.01 -13.17
CA GLU A 240 -8.88 -19.82 -12.18
C GLU A 240 -8.61 -19.41 -10.73
N ALA A 241 -7.60 -18.59 -10.53
CA ALA A 241 -7.07 -18.22 -9.23
C ALA A 241 -8.01 -17.32 -8.38
N SER A 242 -8.94 -16.56 -8.98
CA SER A 242 -9.81 -15.65 -8.23
C SER A 242 -10.87 -16.36 -7.38
N GLY A 243 -11.30 -17.56 -7.78
CA GLY A 243 -12.26 -18.36 -7.00
C GLY A 243 -11.69 -18.90 -5.69
N ASN A 244 -10.38 -19.21 -5.67
CA ASN A 244 -9.73 -19.83 -4.52
C ASN A 244 -9.32 -18.83 -3.41
N VAL A 245 -9.22 -17.53 -3.71
CA VAL A 245 -8.80 -16.52 -2.72
C VAL A 245 -9.80 -16.40 -1.56
N THR A 246 -11.09 -16.40 -1.85
CA THR A 246 -12.15 -16.38 -0.83
C THR A 246 -12.04 -17.58 0.13
N GLU A 247 -11.81 -18.77 -0.42
CA GLU A 247 -11.62 -19.97 0.39
C GLU A 247 -10.33 -19.93 1.19
N ILE A 248 -9.22 -19.47 0.60
CA ILE A 248 -7.95 -19.33 1.29
C ILE A 248 -8.09 -18.36 2.47
N PHE A 249 -8.75 -17.23 2.28
CA PHE A 249 -8.99 -16.28 3.36
C PHE A 249 -9.85 -16.86 4.47
N ALA A 250 -11.01 -17.42 4.12
CA ALA A 250 -11.96 -17.92 5.09
C ALA A 250 -11.49 -19.22 5.79
N LYS A 251 -10.89 -20.15 5.04
CA LYS A 251 -10.62 -21.51 5.55
C LYS A 251 -9.17 -21.76 5.96
N ASN A 252 -8.20 -20.94 5.49
CA ASN A 252 -6.79 -21.05 5.90
C ASN A 252 -6.33 -19.85 6.70
N LEU A 253 -6.46 -18.62 6.17
CA LEU A 253 -5.90 -17.43 6.79
C LEU A 253 -6.56 -17.10 8.13
N VAL A 254 -7.89 -17.01 8.18
CA VAL A 254 -8.62 -16.66 9.41
C VAL A 254 -8.34 -17.66 10.52
N PRO A 255 -8.44 -18.98 10.33
CA PRO A 255 -8.09 -19.94 11.38
C PRO A 255 -6.61 -19.89 11.81
N TYR A 256 -5.69 -19.59 10.87
CA TYR A 256 -4.27 -19.43 11.18
C TYR A 256 -4.02 -18.22 12.08
N ILE A 257 -4.64 -17.08 11.79
CA ILE A 257 -4.55 -15.87 12.59
C ILE A 257 -5.15 -16.06 13.98
N ASP A 258 -6.32 -16.67 14.06
CA ASP A 258 -7.00 -16.94 15.34
C ASP A 258 -6.19 -17.90 16.25
N LYS A 259 -5.45 -18.83 15.65
CA LYS A 259 -4.55 -19.74 16.36
C LYS A 259 -3.24 -19.06 16.81
N THR A 260 -2.75 -18.09 16.04
CA THR A 260 -1.39 -17.54 16.21
C THR A 260 -1.38 -16.26 17.04
N PHE A 261 -2.45 -15.48 16.98
CA PHE A 261 -2.57 -14.20 17.66
C PHE A 261 -3.71 -14.19 18.69
N ARG A 262 -3.69 -13.23 19.59
CA ARG A 262 -4.73 -13.04 20.61
C ARG A 262 -5.93 -12.32 20.00
N THR A 263 -6.74 -13.05 19.26
CA THR A 263 -7.90 -12.53 18.55
C THR A 263 -9.20 -12.76 19.32
N LYS A 264 -10.17 -11.85 19.14
CA LYS A 264 -11.57 -12.12 19.37
C LYS A 264 -12.11 -12.77 18.10
N THR A 265 -12.71 -13.97 18.23
CA THR A 265 -12.96 -14.86 17.09
C THR A 265 -14.37 -14.79 16.51
N ASP A 266 -15.25 -14.06 17.18
CA ASP A 266 -16.63 -13.87 16.73
C ASP A 266 -16.73 -12.87 15.56
N ARG A 267 -17.84 -12.90 14.82
CA ARG A 267 -18.07 -12.03 13.66
C ARG A 267 -18.12 -10.54 14.01
N GLU A 268 -18.58 -10.20 15.22
CA GLU A 268 -18.69 -8.81 15.68
C GLU A 268 -17.30 -8.17 15.87
N ASN A 269 -16.28 -8.97 16.00
CA ASN A 269 -14.89 -8.55 16.17
C ASN A 269 -14.03 -8.86 14.94
N ARG A 270 -14.63 -9.14 13.76
CA ARG A 270 -13.89 -9.41 12.53
C ARG A 270 -14.38 -8.55 11.38
N ALA A 271 -13.45 -7.80 10.80
CA ALA A 271 -13.64 -6.93 9.66
C ALA A 271 -12.77 -7.37 8.48
N MET A 272 -13.22 -7.07 7.28
CA MET A 272 -12.40 -7.20 6.08
C MET A 272 -12.56 -5.97 5.21
N ALA A 273 -11.44 -5.45 4.69
CA ALA A 273 -11.45 -4.35 3.73
C ALA A 273 -10.37 -4.56 2.66
N GLY A 274 -10.48 -3.81 1.58
CA GLY A 274 -9.47 -3.85 0.53
C GLY A 274 -9.62 -2.75 -0.48
N LEU A 275 -8.55 -2.49 -1.22
CA LEU A 275 -8.51 -1.50 -2.28
C LEU A 275 -8.65 -2.15 -3.67
N SER A 276 -9.35 -1.50 -4.61
CA SER A 276 -9.44 -1.92 -6.01
C SER A 276 -9.84 -3.42 -6.15
N ARG A 277 -8.98 -4.26 -6.76
CA ARG A 277 -9.16 -5.72 -6.81
C ARG A 277 -9.33 -6.33 -5.41
N GLY A 278 -8.56 -5.87 -4.42
CA GLY A 278 -8.69 -6.32 -3.03
C GLY A 278 -10.05 -5.96 -2.44
N GLY A 279 -10.64 -4.83 -2.83
CA GLY A 279 -12.02 -4.47 -2.48
C GLY A 279 -13.05 -5.42 -3.08
N PHE A 280 -12.85 -5.82 -4.34
CA PHE A 280 -13.68 -6.86 -4.97
C PHE A 280 -13.52 -8.22 -4.28
N GLN A 281 -12.28 -8.65 -3.99
CA GLN A 281 -12.00 -9.88 -3.26
C GLN A 281 -12.61 -9.86 -1.85
N THR A 282 -12.55 -8.72 -1.17
CA THR A 282 -13.23 -8.49 0.12
C THR A 282 -14.72 -8.68 -0.01
N THR A 283 -15.35 -8.06 -1.01
CA THR A 283 -16.79 -8.18 -1.27
C THR A 283 -17.20 -9.64 -1.46
N MET A 284 -16.49 -10.38 -2.32
CA MET A 284 -16.77 -11.79 -2.56
C MET A 284 -16.56 -12.66 -1.32
N THR A 285 -15.50 -12.36 -0.54
CA THR A 285 -15.19 -13.13 0.68
C THR A 285 -16.24 -12.90 1.77
N VAL A 286 -16.54 -11.64 2.07
CA VAL A 286 -17.46 -11.28 3.14
C VAL A 286 -18.88 -11.74 2.83
N PHE A 287 -19.39 -11.48 1.63
CA PHE A 287 -20.77 -11.87 1.27
C PHE A 287 -20.97 -13.39 1.19
N SER A 288 -19.91 -14.14 0.89
CA SER A 288 -19.96 -15.61 0.98
C SER A 288 -19.81 -16.15 2.40
N ASN A 289 -19.42 -15.31 3.38
CA ASN A 289 -19.12 -15.72 4.75
C ASN A 289 -19.62 -14.68 5.79
N MET A 290 -20.85 -14.21 5.66
CA MET A 290 -21.45 -13.19 6.54
C MET A 290 -21.59 -13.65 8.00
N ASP A 291 -21.53 -14.94 8.26
CA ASP A 291 -21.48 -15.48 9.63
C ASP A 291 -20.09 -15.38 10.26
N MET A 292 -19.07 -15.05 9.45
CA MET A 292 -17.67 -14.89 9.90
C MET A 292 -17.26 -13.42 10.04
N PHE A 293 -17.82 -12.52 9.23
CA PHE A 293 -17.46 -11.09 9.17
C PHE A 293 -18.70 -10.22 9.41
N GLY A 294 -18.63 -9.31 10.39
CA GLY A 294 -19.67 -8.33 10.65
C GLY A 294 -19.43 -6.95 10.03
N TRP A 295 -18.23 -6.68 9.55
CA TRP A 295 -17.81 -5.35 9.07
C TRP A 295 -17.07 -5.48 7.75
N MET A 296 -17.40 -4.61 6.80
CA MET A 296 -16.81 -4.64 5.47
C MET A 296 -16.45 -3.24 4.98
N GLY A 297 -15.29 -3.10 4.32
CA GLY A 297 -14.87 -1.91 3.59
C GLY A 297 -14.38 -2.22 2.18
N THR A 298 -14.78 -1.40 1.21
CA THR A 298 -14.24 -1.48 -0.15
C THR A 298 -13.82 -0.09 -0.62
N PHE A 299 -12.53 0.04 -0.96
CA PHE A 299 -11.91 1.29 -1.35
C PHE A 299 -11.64 1.24 -2.86
N SER A 300 -12.36 2.04 -3.67
CA SER A 300 -12.31 1.99 -5.14
C SER A 300 -12.53 0.58 -5.72
N GLY A 301 -13.29 -0.27 -5.01
CA GLY A 301 -13.42 -1.71 -5.34
C GLY A 301 -14.86 -2.21 -5.42
N PHE A 302 -15.86 -1.34 -5.26
CA PHE A 302 -17.27 -1.73 -5.37
C PHE A 302 -17.70 -1.71 -6.84
N PHE A 303 -17.57 -2.88 -7.49
CA PHE A 303 -17.86 -3.03 -8.91
C PHE A 303 -19.18 -3.75 -9.11
N VAL A 304 -20.25 -2.99 -9.36
CA VAL A 304 -21.57 -3.51 -9.74
C VAL A 304 -21.83 -3.24 -11.21
N ARG A 305 -22.37 -4.24 -11.92
CA ARG A 305 -22.89 -4.13 -13.28
C ARG A 305 -24.38 -4.39 -13.26
N GLY A 306 -25.18 -3.42 -13.71
CA GLY A 306 -26.63 -3.51 -13.67
C GLY A 306 -27.20 -3.10 -12.30
N ASP A 307 -28.31 -3.69 -11.94
CA ASP A 307 -29.04 -3.45 -10.70
C ASP A 307 -28.22 -3.86 -9.48
N ALA A 308 -28.08 -2.94 -8.52
CA ALA A 308 -27.25 -3.17 -7.33
C ALA A 308 -27.90 -4.18 -6.36
N VAL A 309 -29.21 -4.25 -6.31
CA VAL A 309 -29.96 -5.18 -5.44
C VAL A 309 -29.79 -6.63 -5.90
N ASP A 310 -29.68 -6.85 -7.23
CA ASP A 310 -29.45 -8.18 -7.82
C ASP A 310 -27.96 -8.60 -7.76
N ALA A 311 -27.07 -7.68 -7.45
CA ALA A 311 -25.62 -7.94 -7.44
C ALA A 311 -25.21 -9.01 -6.39
N PHE A 312 -24.03 -9.57 -6.59
CA PHE A 312 -23.40 -10.51 -5.64
C PHE A 312 -24.32 -11.67 -5.23
N ASN A 313 -24.95 -12.31 -6.21
CA ASN A 313 -25.91 -13.39 -6.03
C ASN A 313 -27.19 -12.97 -5.25
N GLY A 314 -27.55 -11.70 -5.32
CA GLY A 314 -28.75 -11.16 -4.70
C GLY A 314 -28.67 -11.05 -3.17
N VAL A 315 -27.48 -10.84 -2.62
CA VAL A 315 -27.24 -10.69 -1.17
C VAL A 315 -28.06 -9.55 -0.56
N PHE A 316 -28.42 -8.54 -1.36
CA PHE A 316 -29.18 -7.38 -0.93
C PHE A 316 -30.69 -7.50 -1.07
N LYS A 317 -31.20 -8.57 -1.71
CA LYS A 317 -32.64 -8.75 -1.98
C LYS A 317 -33.47 -8.78 -0.72
N ASP A 318 -32.96 -9.36 0.35
CA ASP A 318 -33.57 -9.35 1.68
C ASP A 318 -32.79 -8.36 2.55
N ALA A 319 -33.25 -7.10 2.56
CA ALA A 319 -32.60 -6.01 3.27
C ALA A 319 -32.55 -6.26 4.79
N ASP A 320 -33.60 -6.81 5.38
CA ASP A 320 -33.64 -7.12 6.81
C ASP A 320 -32.64 -8.21 7.18
N ALA A 321 -32.54 -9.27 6.37
CA ALA A 321 -31.54 -10.31 6.57
C ALA A 321 -30.12 -9.78 6.42
N PHE A 322 -29.86 -8.89 5.44
CA PHE A 322 -28.57 -8.24 5.26
C PHE A 322 -28.22 -7.35 6.46
N ASN A 323 -29.11 -6.44 6.83
CA ASN A 323 -28.91 -5.49 7.94
C ASN A 323 -28.69 -6.21 9.29
N SER A 324 -29.35 -7.37 9.49
CA SER A 324 -29.18 -8.18 10.71
C SER A 324 -27.78 -8.82 10.81
N LYS A 325 -27.09 -8.99 9.68
CA LYS A 325 -25.76 -9.64 9.61
C LYS A 325 -24.61 -8.66 9.38
N MET A 326 -24.83 -7.53 8.74
CA MET A 326 -23.78 -6.58 8.40
C MET A 326 -23.87 -5.33 9.29
N ASN A 327 -22.90 -5.12 10.16
CA ASN A 327 -22.86 -3.94 11.04
C ASN A 327 -22.44 -2.68 10.27
N LEU A 328 -21.59 -2.86 9.23
CA LEU A 328 -21.11 -1.75 8.39
C LEU A 328 -20.73 -2.27 7.00
N LEU A 329 -21.29 -1.64 5.98
CA LEU A 329 -20.80 -1.67 4.60
C LEU A 329 -20.22 -0.31 4.24
N PHE A 330 -18.89 -0.17 4.31
CA PHE A 330 -18.20 1.06 3.94
C PHE A 330 -17.75 1.00 2.48
N ILE A 331 -18.20 1.98 1.69
CA ILE A 331 -17.84 2.10 0.27
C ILE A 331 -17.14 3.43 0.09
N SER A 332 -15.95 3.43 -0.49
CA SER A 332 -15.25 4.67 -0.80
C SER A 332 -14.67 4.70 -2.20
N THR A 333 -14.47 5.91 -2.71
CA THR A 333 -13.88 6.17 -4.03
C THR A 333 -13.22 7.56 -4.04
N GLY A 334 -12.36 7.84 -5.01
CA GLY A 334 -11.95 9.20 -5.35
C GLY A 334 -13.01 9.90 -6.21
N THR A 335 -13.04 11.24 -6.18
CA THR A 335 -13.97 12.01 -7.03
C THR A 335 -13.56 12.01 -8.51
N GLU A 336 -12.28 11.72 -8.79
CA GLU A 336 -11.67 11.72 -10.14
C GLU A 336 -11.58 10.30 -10.74
N GLU A 337 -12.35 9.34 -10.22
CA GLU A 337 -12.43 7.98 -10.74
C GLU A 337 -13.89 7.51 -10.90
N ARG A 338 -14.08 6.22 -11.26
CA ARG A 338 -15.42 5.63 -11.31
C ARG A 338 -16.08 5.70 -9.94
N ASN A 339 -17.25 6.33 -9.90
CA ASN A 339 -18.00 6.58 -8.68
C ASN A 339 -19.25 5.69 -8.60
N PRO A 340 -19.39 4.84 -7.55
CA PRO A 340 -20.54 3.96 -7.37
C PRO A 340 -21.72 4.64 -6.63
N LYS A 341 -21.81 5.96 -6.64
CA LYS A 341 -22.81 6.70 -5.87
C LYS A 341 -24.25 6.31 -6.17
N ASP A 342 -24.56 6.12 -7.45
CA ASP A 342 -25.91 5.74 -7.87
C ASP A 342 -26.29 4.35 -7.33
N GLN A 343 -25.38 3.37 -7.36
CA GLN A 343 -25.56 2.05 -6.80
C GLN A 343 -25.73 2.09 -5.26
N VAL A 344 -24.99 2.98 -4.59
CA VAL A 344 -25.13 3.19 -3.15
C VAL A 344 -26.49 3.78 -2.81
N LEU A 345 -26.99 4.74 -3.59
CA LEU A 345 -28.31 5.32 -3.41
C LEU A 345 -29.41 4.28 -3.64
N GLU A 346 -29.32 3.49 -4.70
CA GLU A 346 -30.22 2.38 -5.00
C GLU A 346 -30.31 1.38 -3.84
N LEU A 347 -29.18 0.96 -3.26
CA LEU A 347 -29.16 0.07 -2.11
C LEU A 347 -29.79 0.71 -0.86
N LYS A 348 -29.56 2.00 -0.60
CA LYS A 348 -30.21 2.71 0.51
C LYS A 348 -31.72 2.84 0.33
N GLU A 349 -32.17 3.13 -0.88
CA GLU A 349 -33.59 3.17 -1.23
C GLU A 349 -34.26 1.79 -1.09
N HIS A 350 -33.49 0.70 -1.31
CA HIS A 350 -33.94 -0.66 -1.08
C HIS A 350 -34.02 -1.06 0.41
N GLY A 351 -33.52 -0.21 1.32
CA GLY A 351 -33.55 -0.44 2.78
C GLY A 351 -32.26 -1.04 3.34
N ILE A 352 -31.12 -0.93 2.64
CA ILE A 352 -29.81 -1.27 3.21
C ILE A 352 -29.33 -0.08 4.05
N ASP A 353 -29.45 -0.18 5.38
CA ASP A 353 -29.28 0.94 6.30
C ASP A 353 -27.82 1.17 6.73
N ASN A 354 -27.02 0.10 6.79
CA ASN A 354 -25.68 0.12 7.35
C ASN A 354 -24.61 0.51 6.32
N ILE A 355 -24.94 1.35 5.33
CA ILE A 355 -24.02 1.82 4.30
C ILE A 355 -23.47 3.21 4.67
N VAL A 356 -22.13 3.30 4.75
CA VAL A 356 -21.39 4.55 4.78
C VAL A 356 -20.68 4.73 3.44
N PHE A 357 -20.92 5.86 2.76
CA PHE A 357 -20.27 6.20 1.51
C PHE A 357 -19.34 7.39 1.72
N HIS A 358 -18.07 7.25 1.31
CA HIS A 358 -17.03 8.27 1.44
C HIS A 358 -16.42 8.60 0.08
N GLU A 359 -16.34 9.90 -0.24
CA GLU A 359 -15.69 10.42 -1.44
C GLU A 359 -14.40 11.17 -1.07
N SER A 360 -13.26 10.68 -1.51
CA SER A 360 -11.98 11.38 -1.37
C SER A 360 -11.88 12.49 -2.43
N GLN A 361 -11.95 13.74 -1.98
CA GLN A 361 -12.01 14.89 -2.88
C GLN A 361 -10.69 15.12 -3.62
N GLY A 362 -10.78 15.33 -4.95
CA GLY A 362 -9.65 15.67 -5.82
C GLY A 362 -8.64 14.54 -6.01
N THR A 363 -9.03 13.30 -5.73
CA THR A 363 -8.17 12.12 -5.89
C THR A 363 -8.79 11.09 -6.84
N ALA A 364 -7.95 10.27 -7.46
CA ALA A 364 -8.33 9.23 -8.41
C ALA A 364 -8.08 7.83 -7.81
N HIS A 365 -7.79 6.84 -8.66
CA HIS A 365 -7.48 5.47 -8.28
C HIS A 365 -6.03 5.35 -7.77
N GLU A 366 -5.76 5.82 -6.55
CA GLU A 366 -4.41 6.03 -6.03
C GLU A 366 -4.31 5.89 -4.52
N TRP A 367 -3.07 5.77 -4.00
CA TRP A 367 -2.81 5.54 -2.59
C TRP A 367 -3.34 6.62 -1.65
N LEU A 368 -3.40 7.89 -2.07
CA LEU A 368 -3.98 8.94 -1.25
C LEU A 368 -5.47 8.71 -0.98
N THR A 369 -6.23 8.28 -2.02
CA THR A 369 -7.64 7.88 -1.88
C THR A 369 -7.80 6.79 -0.82
N TRP A 370 -6.94 5.77 -0.87
CA TRP A 370 -7.06 4.61 0.02
C TRP A 370 -6.53 4.88 1.44
N ARG A 371 -5.51 5.71 1.60
CA ARG A 371 -5.08 6.23 2.92
C ARG A 371 -6.20 6.98 3.61
N ARG A 372 -6.89 7.89 2.90
CA ARG A 372 -8.05 8.64 3.42
C ARG A 372 -9.19 7.70 3.74
N ALA A 373 -9.49 6.74 2.87
CA ALA A 373 -10.52 5.73 3.11
C ALA A 373 -10.25 4.92 4.40
N LEU A 374 -9.03 4.46 4.63
CA LEU A 374 -8.66 3.75 5.86
C LEU A 374 -8.82 4.65 7.10
N ASN A 375 -8.42 5.92 7.01
CA ASN A 375 -8.55 6.89 8.10
C ASN A 375 -10.01 7.15 8.51
N GLU A 376 -10.94 7.11 7.56
CA GLU A 376 -12.37 7.26 7.80
C GLU A 376 -13.04 5.93 8.22
N PHE A 377 -12.57 4.81 7.70
CA PHE A 377 -13.15 3.49 7.95
C PHE A 377 -12.80 2.93 9.33
N ALA A 378 -11.52 2.98 9.73
CA ALA A 378 -11.06 2.35 10.97
C ALA A 378 -11.76 2.88 12.23
N PRO A 379 -12.10 4.18 12.35
CA PRO A 379 -12.89 4.71 13.47
C PRO A 379 -14.30 4.15 13.61
N LEU A 380 -14.86 3.58 12.56
CA LEU A 380 -16.24 3.05 12.56
C LEU A 380 -16.30 1.59 13.02
N LEU A 381 -15.16 0.89 13.07
CA LEU A 381 -15.10 -0.53 13.36
C LEU A 381 -15.26 -0.87 14.84
N PHE A 382 -15.95 -1.99 15.11
CA PHE A 382 -16.03 -2.65 16.43
C PHE A 382 -16.67 -1.82 17.54
N LYS A 383 -17.65 -0.97 17.19
CA LYS A 383 -18.42 -0.11 18.10
C LYS A 383 -19.75 -0.71 18.49
#